data_12f75931bce134ff21b85e1281d378fc
#
_entry.id   12f75931bce134ff21b85e1281d378fc
#
_cell.length_a   1.000
_cell.length_b   1.000
_cell.length_c   1.000
_cell.angle_alpha   90.00
_cell.angle_beta   90.00
_cell.angle_gamma   90.00
#
_symmetry.space_group_name_H-M   'P 1'
#
loop_
_entity.id
_entity.type
_entity.pdbx_description
1 polymer ?
#
loop_
_entity_poly.entity_id
_entity_poly.type
_entity_poly.pdbx_seq_one_letter_code
_entity_poly.pdbx_strand_id
1 'polypeptide(L)'
;MTKYIEEAKVVGQRVLNATTKQIDMIAPRIAAEAVPGQFVNVQVSQRTAPLLRRPLGVGGVDKNYGAISLIYRIVGDATNILADVCSGDRLSVVGPLGHGFDRNAEHPLLVGGGTGLAPLLYLAESMAEEGTRPDVLMGGRTADDLFWKELYDGIAGQIGLTTDDGSLGTKGTVMACLPDMLENGNYDCVYVCGPALMMKAVSAAVLERGIKCQVSLEKYMACGLGACLSCSCQGTGKRVKVCQDGPVFRAEEVTEW
;
A
#
# COMPACT_ATOMS: atom_id res chain seq x y z
N MET A 1 11.38 15.98 -5.24
CA MET A 1 11.03 15.53 -3.88
C MET A 1 12.31 15.24 -3.12
N THR A 2 12.44 15.76 -1.92
CA THR A 2 13.60 15.56 -1.05
C THR A 2 13.49 14.19 -0.36
N LYS A 3 14.61 13.46 -0.27
CA LYS A 3 14.69 12.17 0.42
C LYS A 3 15.50 12.36 1.68
N TYR A 4 15.00 11.85 2.78
CA TYR A 4 15.62 11.99 4.09
C TYR A 4 16.11 10.65 4.62
N ILE A 5 17.13 10.69 5.47
CA ILE A 5 17.48 9.60 6.39
C ILE A 5 17.15 10.12 7.78
N GLU A 6 16.27 9.42 8.50
CA GLU A 6 15.87 9.78 9.86
C GLU A 6 16.03 8.59 10.81
N GLU A 7 16.49 8.87 12.01
CA GLU A 7 16.45 7.94 13.14
C GLU A 7 15.05 8.06 13.78
N ALA A 8 14.09 7.37 13.18
CA ALA A 8 12.69 7.40 13.57
C ALA A 8 12.50 6.75 14.93
N LYS A 9 11.87 7.46 15.89
CA LYS A 9 11.54 6.91 17.20
C LYS A 9 10.22 6.14 17.11
N VAL A 10 10.24 4.87 17.51
CA VAL A 10 9.05 4.04 17.59
C VAL A 10 8.14 4.54 18.71
N VAL A 11 6.89 4.82 18.39
CA VAL A 11 5.84 5.18 19.34
C VAL A 11 5.21 3.91 19.93
N GLY A 12 4.94 2.93 19.08
CA GLY A 12 4.38 1.65 19.48
C GLY A 12 4.13 0.73 18.31
N GLN A 13 3.70 -0.47 18.64
CA GLN A 13 3.20 -1.44 17.67
C GLN A 13 1.84 -1.98 18.09
N ARG A 14 0.99 -2.27 17.11
CA ARG A 14 -0.31 -2.88 17.28
C ARG A 14 -0.41 -4.16 16.44
N VAL A 15 -0.88 -5.25 17.07
CA VAL A 15 -1.21 -6.49 16.36
C VAL A 15 -2.57 -6.30 15.68
N LEU A 16 -2.65 -6.54 14.38
CA LEU A 16 -3.87 -6.44 13.60
C LEU A 16 -4.51 -7.82 13.38
N ASN A 17 -3.68 -8.82 13.09
CA ASN A 17 -4.05 -10.24 13.13
C ASN A 17 -2.81 -11.10 13.44
N ALA A 18 -2.94 -12.43 13.33
CA ALA A 18 -1.86 -13.37 13.67
C ALA A 18 -0.54 -13.13 12.94
N THR A 19 -0.56 -12.52 11.76
CA THR A 19 0.62 -12.32 10.91
C THR A 19 0.91 -10.87 10.56
N THR A 20 0.05 -9.92 10.94
CA THR A 20 0.15 -8.52 10.51
C THR A 20 0.20 -7.59 11.72
N LYS A 21 1.13 -6.65 11.66
CA LYS A 21 1.29 -5.59 12.67
C LYS A 21 1.30 -4.21 12.00
N GLN A 22 0.91 -3.23 12.79
CA GLN A 22 1.16 -1.81 12.52
C GLN A 22 2.27 -1.32 13.44
N ILE A 23 3.18 -0.52 12.92
CA ILE A 23 4.19 0.23 13.69
C ILE A 23 4.05 1.71 13.40
N ASP A 24 4.03 2.51 14.47
CA ASP A 24 3.95 3.97 14.40
C ASP A 24 5.29 4.57 14.85
N MET A 25 5.80 5.51 14.05
CA MET A 25 7.12 6.08 14.26
C MET A 25 7.11 7.60 14.05
N ILE A 26 7.87 8.33 14.86
CA ILE A 26 8.12 9.76 14.66
C ILE A 26 9.27 9.93 13.67
N ALA A 27 8.96 10.46 12.49
CA ALA A 27 9.86 10.77 11.40
C ALA A 27 9.39 12.08 10.72
N PRO A 28 9.61 13.25 11.35
CA PRO A 28 8.89 14.49 11.02
C PRO A 28 9.17 15.02 9.62
N ARG A 29 10.39 14.88 9.10
CA ARG A 29 10.69 15.31 7.73
C ARG A 29 10.03 14.40 6.69
N ILE A 30 10.02 13.10 6.95
CA ILE A 30 9.34 12.11 6.09
C ILE A 30 7.83 12.36 6.14
N ALA A 31 7.26 12.51 7.35
CA ALA A 31 5.82 12.75 7.53
C ALA A 31 5.34 14.04 6.86
N ALA A 32 6.15 15.10 6.88
CA ALA A 32 5.80 16.37 6.25
C ALA A 32 5.62 16.27 4.73
N GLU A 33 6.42 15.43 4.05
CA GLU A 33 6.44 15.34 2.58
C GLU A 33 5.80 14.07 2.02
N ALA A 34 5.55 13.05 2.85
CA ALA A 34 4.97 11.80 2.37
C ALA A 34 3.53 11.99 1.85
N VAL A 35 3.26 11.34 0.72
CA VAL A 35 1.93 11.31 0.09
C VAL A 35 1.47 9.86 -0.13
N PRO A 36 0.14 9.63 -0.24
CA PRO A 36 -0.41 8.28 -0.46
C PRO A 36 0.22 7.56 -1.65
N GLY A 37 0.55 6.29 -1.46
CA GLY A 37 1.19 5.44 -2.47
C GLY A 37 2.72 5.39 -2.37
N GLN A 38 3.35 6.27 -1.60
CA GLN A 38 4.78 6.21 -1.34
C GLN A 38 5.15 5.17 -0.29
N PHE A 39 6.43 4.86 -0.21
CA PHE A 39 7.00 3.92 0.74
C PHE A 39 8.23 4.50 1.45
N VAL A 40 8.68 3.81 2.49
CA VAL A 40 9.94 4.07 3.16
C VAL A 40 10.79 2.80 3.20
N ASN A 41 12.11 2.96 3.30
CA ASN A 41 13.05 1.86 3.42
C ASN A 41 13.59 1.80 4.85
N VAL A 42 13.17 0.78 5.61
CA VAL A 42 13.45 0.63 7.05
C VAL A 42 14.64 -0.29 7.27
N GLN A 43 15.63 0.15 8.04
CA GLN A 43 16.71 -0.70 8.54
C GLN A 43 16.25 -1.35 9.84
N VAL A 44 16.01 -2.65 9.79
CA VAL A 44 15.47 -3.42 10.92
C VAL A 44 16.55 -3.94 11.88
N SER A 45 17.83 -3.88 11.47
CA SER A 45 18.95 -4.35 12.27
C SER A 45 20.23 -3.57 11.92
N GLN A 46 21.09 -3.36 12.89
CA GLN A 46 22.46 -2.87 12.69
C GLN A 46 23.47 -4.01 12.51
N ARG A 47 23.03 -5.27 12.58
CA ARG A 47 23.86 -6.45 12.36
C ARG A 47 24.11 -6.66 10.87
N THR A 48 25.03 -7.57 10.54
CA THR A 48 25.34 -7.94 9.15
C THR A 48 24.23 -8.74 8.46
N ALA A 49 23.29 -9.28 9.22
CA ALA A 49 22.09 -9.96 8.71
C ALA A 49 20.87 -9.56 9.53
N PRO A 50 19.74 -9.21 8.90
CA PRO A 50 19.55 -8.97 7.46
C PRO A 50 20.22 -7.66 7.01
N LEU A 51 20.99 -7.72 5.92
CA LEU A 51 21.78 -6.56 5.44
C LEU A 51 20.92 -5.45 4.81
N LEU A 52 19.94 -5.84 3.98
CA LEU A 52 19.15 -4.88 3.22
C LEU A 52 18.03 -4.28 4.07
N ARG A 53 17.71 -3.01 3.82
CA ARG A 53 16.50 -2.34 4.33
C ARG A 53 15.25 -3.02 3.76
N ARG A 54 14.11 -2.80 4.41
CA ARG A 54 12.80 -3.31 3.97
C ARG A 54 11.94 -2.18 3.45
N PRO A 55 11.53 -2.23 2.17
CA PRO A 55 10.57 -1.29 1.63
C PRO A 55 9.19 -1.60 2.23
N LEU A 56 8.59 -0.62 2.88
CA LEU A 56 7.27 -0.71 3.47
C LEU A 56 6.45 0.49 3.02
N GLY A 57 5.25 0.23 2.49
CA GLY A 57 4.31 1.28 2.10
C GLY A 57 3.90 2.12 3.30
N VAL A 58 3.77 3.44 3.09
CA VAL A 58 3.22 4.33 4.11
C VAL A 58 1.72 4.10 4.17
N GLY A 59 1.24 3.61 5.32
CA GLY A 59 -0.17 3.29 5.57
C GLY A 59 -0.94 4.40 6.27
N GLY A 60 -0.27 5.46 6.72
CA GLY A 60 -0.87 6.65 7.34
C GLY A 60 0.19 7.67 7.72
N VAL A 61 -0.22 8.92 7.84
CA VAL A 61 0.64 10.05 8.26
C VAL A 61 -0.11 10.98 9.18
N ASP A 62 0.48 11.28 10.32
CA ASP A 62 0.05 12.39 11.18
C ASP A 62 1.08 13.52 11.08
N LYS A 63 0.76 14.54 10.28
CA LYS A 63 1.65 15.71 10.07
C LYS A 63 1.83 16.56 11.31
N ASN A 64 0.84 16.60 12.22
CA ASN A 64 0.90 17.40 13.43
C ASN A 64 1.90 16.83 14.44
N TYR A 65 1.91 15.49 14.57
CA TYR A 65 2.88 14.80 15.42
C TYR A 65 4.16 14.43 14.69
N GLY A 66 4.22 14.62 13.37
CA GLY A 66 5.33 14.19 12.53
C GLY A 66 5.50 12.67 12.54
N ALA A 67 4.39 11.93 12.56
CA ALA A 67 4.38 10.49 12.67
C ALA A 67 4.00 9.82 11.32
N ILE A 68 4.58 8.65 11.09
CA ILE A 68 4.22 7.74 9.99
C ILE A 68 3.79 6.40 10.56
N SER A 69 2.79 5.79 9.93
CA SER A 69 2.29 4.44 10.24
C SER A 69 2.64 3.50 9.11
N LEU A 70 3.22 2.35 9.44
CA LEU A 70 3.53 1.28 8.48
C LEU A 70 2.77 0.02 8.90
N ILE A 71 2.06 -0.60 7.96
CA ILE A 71 1.41 -1.89 8.19
C ILE A 71 2.15 -2.94 7.40
N TYR A 72 2.59 -4.00 8.07
CA TYR A 72 3.44 -5.00 7.46
C TYR A 72 3.07 -6.42 7.92
N ARG A 73 3.35 -7.37 7.04
CA ARG A 73 3.18 -8.79 7.32
C ARG A 73 4.49 -9.41 7.78
N ILE A 74 4.42 -10.27 8.78
CA ILE A 74 5.55 -11.05 9.28
C ILE A 74 5.72 -12.25 8.35
N VAL A 75 6.80 -12.23 7.53
CA VAL A 75 7.05 -13.26 6.49
C VAL A 75 8.45 -13.85 6.54
N GLY A 76 9.35 -13.33 7.38
CA GLY A 76 10.73 -13.80 7.47
C GLY A 76 11.57 -12.99 8.47
N ASP A 77 12.87 -13.28 8.53
CA ASP A 77 13.78 -12.79 9.58
C ASP A 77 13.69 -11.29 9.84
N ALA A 78 13.72 -10.48 8.78
CA ALA A 78 13.69 -9.03 8.94
C ALA A 78 12.38 -8.53 9.55
N THR A 79 11.23 -9.09 9.14
CA THR A 79 9.93 -8.72 9.68
C THR A 79 9.69 -9.33 11.06
N ASN A 80 10.31 -10.46 11.40
CA ASN A 80 10.35 -10.96 12.78
C ASN A 80 11.13 -10.00 13.69
N ILE A 81 12.34 -9.56 13.28
CA ILE A 81 13.11 -8.57 14.05
C ILE A 81 12.30 -7.27 14.21
N LEU A 82 11.64 -6.80 13.15
CA LEU A 82 10.80 -5.61 13.23
C LEU A 82 9.62 -5.81 14.19
N ALA A 83 9.08 -7.03 14.28
CA ALA A 83 7.97 -7.36 15.17
C ALA A 83 8.34 -7.35 16.66
N ASP A 84 9.62 -7.46 16.98
CA ASP A 84 10.16 -7.44 18.37
C ASP A 84 10.56 -6.02 18.82
N VAL A 85 10.51 -5.02 17.92
CA VAL A 85 10.84 -3.63 18.24
C VAL A 85 9.81 -3.05 19.19
N CYS A 86 10.28 -2.33 20.21
CA CYS A 86 9.45 -1.77 21.27
C CYS A 86 9.32 -0.24 21.18
N SER A 87 8.33 0.30 21.89
CA SER A 87 8.20 1.75 22.06
C SER A 87 9.47 2.34 22.67
N GLY A 88 9.96 3.43 22.10
CA GLY A 88 11.20 4.09 22.50
C GLY A 88 12.41 3.70 21.67
N ASP A 89 12.40 2.56 20.99
CA ASP A 89 13.46 2.15 20.07
C ASP A 89 13.60 3.13 18.90
N ARG A 90 14.74 3.06 18.22
CA ARG A 90 15.01 3.87 17.03
C ARG A 90 15.35 2.99 15.84
N LEU A 91 14.74 3.33 14.70
CA LEU A 91 14.99 2.68 13.43
C LEU A 91 15.48 3.72 12.42
N SER A 92 16.51 3.38 11.67
CA SER A 92 16.96 4.24 10.56
C SER A 92 16.02 4.03 9.37
N VAL A 93 15.37 5.11 8.95
CA VAL A 93 14.35 5.12 7.89
C VAL A 93 14.79 6.05 6.77
N VAL A 94 14.72 5.58 5.54
CA VAL A 94 14.95 6.38 4.32
C VAL A 94 13.64 6.63 3.63
N GLY A 95 13.28 7.88 3.39
CA GLY A 95 12.04 8.25 2.72
C GLY A 95 11.77 9.74 2.67
N PRO A 96 10.57 10.14 2.17
CA PRO A 96 9.64 9.29 1.42
C PRO A 96 10.24 8.91 0.07
N LEU A 97 9.85 7.74 -0.47
CA LEU A 97 10.40 7.16 -1.70
C LEU A 97 9.28 6.89 -2.72
N GLY A 98 9.65 6.99 -3.99
CA GLY A 98 8.75 6.75 -5.11
C GLY A 98 7.73 7.86 -5.34
N HIS A 99 6.82 7.61 -6.28
CA HIS A 99 5.70 8.49 -6.63
C HIS A 99 4.41 7.99 -6.03
N GLY A 100 3.57 8.90 -5.55
CA GLY A 100 2.26 8.61 -5.00
C GLY A 100 1.16 8.49 -6.05
N PHE A 101 -0.05 8.19 -5.60
CA PHE A 101 -1.25 8.18 -6.42
C PHE A 101 -1.63 9.59 -6.88
N ASP A 102 -2.11 9.70 -8.13
CA ASP A 102 -2.88 10.87 -8.57
C ASP A 102 -4.29 10.75 -7.96
N ARG A 103 -4.67 11.72 -7.14
CA ARG A 103 -5.91 11.71 -6.33
C ARG A 103 -7.08 12.45 -6.99
N ASN A 104 -6.91 12.88 -8.26
CA ASN A 104 -7.93 13.62 -8.99
C ASN A 104 -9.03 12.67 -9.48
N ALA A 105 -9.90 12.24 -8.57
CA ALA A 105 -11.07 11.42 -8.86
C ALA A 105 -12.28 11.94 -8.07
N GLU A 106 -13.43 12.03 -8.73
CA GLU A 106 -14.69 12.42 -8.10
C GLU A 106 -15.41 11.21 -7.50
N HIS A 107 -15.30 10.07 -8.15
CA HIS A 107 -15.90 8.79 -7.75
C HIS A 107 -14.86 7.68 -7.72
N PRO A 108 -13.95 7.67 -6.73
CA PRO A 108 -12.87 6.68 -6.65
C PRO A 108 -13.34 5.32 -6.13
N LEU A 109 -12.81 4.24 -6.73
CA LEU A 109 -12.89 2.88 -6.20
C LEU A 109 -11.49 2.39 -5.82
N LEU A 110 -11.32 1.93 -4.60
CA LEU A 110 -10.09 1.29 -4.12
C LEU A 110 -10.28 -0.24 -4.14
N VAL A 111 -9.40 -0.97 -4.79
CA VAL A 111 -9.43 -2.44 -4.84
C VAL A 111 -8.15 -2.99 -4.25
N GLY A 112 -8.24 -3.67 -3.12
CA GLY A 112 -7.07 -4.13 -2.40
C GLY A 112 -7.12 -5.58 -1.93
N GLY A 113 -5.93 -6.17 -1.74
CA GLY A 113 -5.78 -7.51 -1.18
C GLY A 113 -4.55 -7.64 -0.28
N GLY A 114 -4.73 -8.29 0.88
CA GLY A 114 -3.66 -8.45 1.84
C GLY A 114 -3.05 -7.12 2.30
N THR A 115 -1.72 -7.03 2.40
CA THR A 115 -1.01 -5.80 2.81
C THR A 115 -1.07 -4.68 1.78
N GLY A 116 -1.53 -4.95 0.56
CA GLY A 116 -1.80 -3.91 -0.44
C GLY A 116 -2.89 -2.93 -0.02
N LEU A 117 -3.71 -3.28 0.97
CA LEU A 117 -4.68 -2.35 1.57
C LEU A 117 -4.00 -1.24 2.41
N ALA A 118 -2.76 -1.39 2.87
CA ALA A 118 -2.08 -0.36 3.66
C ALA A 118 -1.86 0.97 2.90
N PRO A 119 -1.23 1.00 1.70
CA PRO A 119 -1.08 2.25 0.96
C PRO A 119 -2.44 2.81 0.48
N LEU A 120 -3.44 1.96 0.26
CA LEU A 120 -4.80 2.38 -0.07
C LEU A 120 -5.53 2.98 1.15
N LEU A 121 -5.19 2.58 2.39
CA LEU A 121 -5.73 3.17 3.60
C LEU A 121 -5.33 4.65 3.70
N TYR A 122 -4.05 4.95 3.56
CA TYR A 122 -3.58 6.33 3.57
C TYR A 122 -4.19 7.15 2.42
N LEU A 123 -4.43 6.52 1.25
CA LEU A 123 -5.14 7.17 0.15
C LEU A 123 -6.58 7.50 0.54
N ALA A 124 -7.31 6.53 1.15
CA ALA A 124 -8.69 6.73 1.59
C ALA A 124 -8.80 7.82 2.67
N GLU A 125 -7.90 7.82 3.67
CA GLU A 125 -7.83 8.86 4.69
C GLU A 125 -7.63 10.25 4.07
N SER A 126 -6.65 10.35 3.16
CA SER A 126 -6.36 11.62 2.49
C SER A 126 -7.51 12.13 1.61
N MET A 127 -8.23 11.23 0.93
CA MET A 127 -9.42 11.58 0.14
C MET A 127 -10.58 12.00 1.05
N ALA A 128 -10.79 11.30 2.18
CA ALA A 128 -11.83 11.62 3.15
C ALA A 128 -11.60 12.99 3.81
N GLU A 129 -10.36 13.36 4.11
CA GLU A 129 -9.98 14.69 4.60
C GLU A 129 -10.31 15.79 3.57
N GLU A 130 -10.23 15.48 2.27
CA GLU A 130 -10.60 16.39 1.16
C GLU A 130 -12.10 16.34 0.83
N GLY A 131 -12.89 15.53 1.57
CA GLY A 131 -14.35 15.45 1.43
C GLY A 131 -14.84 14.36 0.46
N THR A 132 -13.94 13.55 -0.12
CA THR A 132 -14.28 12.46 -1.03
C THR A 132 -14.16 11.12 -0.29
N ARG A 133 -15.24 10.34 -0.23
CA ARG A 133 -15.23 9.00 0.37
C ARG A 133 -15.17 7.94 -0.70
N PRO A 134 -14.02 7.26 -0.88
CA PRO A 134 -13.89 6.22 -1.89
C PRO A 134 -14.72 4.98 -1.51
N ASP A 135 -15.28 4.30 -2.50
CA ASP A 135 -15.74 2.94 -2.31
C ASP A 135 -14.54 2.00 -2.25
N VAL A 136 -14.66 0.91 -1.50
CA VAL A 136 -13.54 -0.02 -1.28
C VAL A 136 -13.98 -1.46 -1.52
N LEU A 137 -13.22 -2.20 -2.31
CA LEU A 137 -13.39 -3.63 -2.50
C LEU A 137 -12.16 -4.35 -1.95
N MET A 138 -12.39 -5.18 -0.93
CA MET A 138 -11.32 -5.90 -0.22
C MET A 138 -11.39 -7.40 -0.52
N GLY A 139 -10.24 -7.99 -0.85
CA GLY A 139 -10.08 -9.43 -1.01
C GLY A 139 -9.17 -10.03 0.05
N GLY A 140 -9.60 -11.15 0.61
CA GLY A 140 -8.84 -11.95 1.55
C GLY A 140 -8.98 -13.44 1.28
N ARG A 141 -8.16 -14.28 1.90
CA ARG A 141 -8.34 -15.74 1.85
C ARG A 141 -9.44 -16.19 2.79
N THR A 142 -9.50 -15.56 3.95
CA THR A 142 -10.45 -15.86 5.04
C THR A 142 -10.91 -14.55 5.70
N ALA A 143 -11.91 -14.64 6.57
CA ALA A 143 -12.40 -13.51 7.36
C ALA A 143 -11.28 -12.83 8.19
N ASP A 144 -10.29 -13.60 8.70
CA ASP A 144 -9.17 -13.06 9.48
C ASP A 144 -8.26 -12.13 8.64
N ASP A 145 -8.19 -12.32 7.33
CA ASP A 145 -7.45 -11.44 6.41
C ASP A 145 -8.20 -10.11 6.17
N LEU A 146 -9.48 -9.96 6.59
CA LEU A 146 -10.31 -8.77 6.35
C LEU A 146 -10.47 -7.83 7.56
N PHE A 147 -9.53 -7.88 8.53
CA PHE A 147 -9.44 -6.91 9.64
C PHE A 147 -9.37 -5.45 9.16
N TRP A 148 -9.00 -5.25 7.91
CA TRP A 148 -8.96 -3.94 7.26
C TRP A 148 -10.28 -3.19 7.30
N LYS A 149 -11.41 -3.91 7.28
CA LYS A 149 -12.74 -3.30 7.30
C LYS A 149 -12.87 -2.27 8.42
N GLU A 150 -12.41 -2.62 9.63
CA GLU A 150 -12.46 -1.73 10.79
C GLU A 150 -11.61 -0.46 10.62
N LEU A 151 -10.49 -0.55 9.88
CA LEU A 151 -9.62 0.59 9.61
C LEU A 151 -10.22 1.56 8.59
N TYR A 152 -11.08 1.06 7.68
CA TYR A 152 -11.75 1.87 6.67
C TYR A 152 -13.13 2.38 7.12
N ASP A 153 -13.65 1.89 8.25
CA ASP A 153 -14.95 2.35 8.77
C ASP A 153 -14.91 3.87 9.04
N GLY A 154 -15.88 4.58 8.49
CA GLY A 154 -16.01 6.03 8.63
C GLY A 154 -15.26 6.88 7.60
N ILE A 155 -14.31 6.31 6.87
CA ILE A 155 -13.56 6.99 5.79
C ILE A 155 -13.96 6.50 4.40
N ALA A 156 -14.43 5.26 4.26
CA ALA A 156 -14.95 4.72 3.01
C ALA A 156 -16.43 5.05 2.81
N GLY A 157 -16.87 5.02 1.56
CA GLY A 157 -18.27 4.99 1.16
C GLY A 157 -18.85 3.58 1.35
N GLN A 158 -19.00 2.82 0.27
CA GLN A 158 -19.36 1.41 0.35
C GLN A 158 -18.14 0.52 0.51
N ILE A 159 -18.28 -0.58 1.27
CA ILE A 159 -17.23 -1.59 1.45
C ILE A 159 -17.75 -2.93 0.94
N GLY A 160 -17.19 -3.40 -0.18
CA GLY A 160 -17.35 -4.75 -0.69
C GLY A 160 -16.29 -5.69 -0.11
N LEU A 161 -16.71 -6.89 0.30
CA LEU A 161 -15.82 -7.89 0.91
C LEU A 161 -15.91 -9.20 0.14
N THR A 162 -14.74 -9.80 -0.14
CA THR A 162 -14.66 -11.14 -0.73
C THR A 162 -13.65 -12.00 0.03
N THR A 163 -13.95 -13.27 0.21
CA THR A 163 -13.00 -14.25 0.76
C THR A 163 -12.98 -15.51 -0.10
N ASP A 164 -11.79 -16.09 -0.30
CA ASP A 164 -11.64 -17.30 -1.11
C ASP A 164 -12.46 -18.46 -0.55
N ASP A 165 -12.54 -18.60 0.77
CA ASP A 165 -13.29 -19.65 1.46
C ASP A 165 -14.78 -19.32 1.68
N GLY A 166 -15.20 -18.07 1.51
CA GLY A 166 -16.56 -17.61 1.75
C GLY A 166 -16.91 -17.39 3.23
N SER A 167 -15.89 -17.27 4.11
CA SER A 167 -16.10 -17.06 5.55
C SER A 167 -16.61 -15.66 5.89
N LEU A 168 -16.40 -14.68 4.99
CA LEU A 168 -16.94 -13.33 5.12
C LEU A 168 -17.15 -12.71 3.73
N GLY A 169 -18.28 -12.03 3.54
CA GLY A 169 -18.64 -11.40 2.26
C GLY A 169 -18.96 -12.40 1.15
N THR A 170 -18.67 -12.02 -0.09
CA THR A 170 -18.89 -12.88 -1.25
C THR A 170 -17.74 -13.90 -1.39
N LYS A 171 -18.09 -15.17 -1.62
CA LYS A 171 -17.11 -16.22 -1.85
C LYS A 171 -16.40 -16.02 -3.18
N GLY A 172 -15.08 -16.00 -3.15
CA GLY A 172 -14.20 -15.87 -4.32
C GLY A 172 -13.23 -14.71 -4.19
N THR A 173 -12.54 -14.40 -5.28
CA THR A 173 -11.63 -13.26 -5.38
C THR A 173 -12.41 -11.95 -5.56
N VAL A 174 -11.74 -10.81 -5.52
CA VAL A 174 -12.36 -9.49 -5.79
C VAL A 174 -13.12 -9.46 -7.12
N MET A 175 -12.74 -10.32 -8.07
CA MET A 175 -13.44 -10.43 -9.37
C MET A 175 -14.86 -10.96 -9.26
N ALA A 176 -15.26 -11.56 -8.13
CA ALA A 176 -16.64 -11.99 -7.89
C ALA A 176 -17.59 -10.81 -7.66
N CYS A 177 -17.10 -9.66 -7.21
CA CYS A 177 -17.90 -8.46 -6.94
C CYS A 177 -17.57 -7.29 -7.88
N LEU A 178 -16.34 -7.23 -8.39
CA LEU A 178 -15.87 -6.09 -9.18
C LEU A 178 -16.76 -5.76 -10.40
N PRO A 179 -17.21 -6.75 -11.23
CA PRO A 179 -18.05 -6.44 -12.40
C PRO A 179 -19.34 -5.69 -12.03
N ASP A 180 -20.02 -6.15 -10.96
CA ASP A 180 -21.27 -5.54 -10.50
C ASP A 180 -21.03 -4.13 -9.94
N MET A 181 -19.94 -3.92 -9.22
CA MET A 181 -19.55 -2.60 -8.73
C MET A 181 -19.25 -1.65 -9.88
N LEU A 182 -18.50 -2.09 -10.90
CA LEU A 182 -18.18 -1.27 -12.08
C LEU A 182 -19.41 -0.95 -12.94
N GLU A 183 -20.41 -1.81 -12.96
CA GLU A 183 -21.65 -1.59 -13.70
C GLU A 183 -22.59 -0.61 -12.99
N ASN A 184 -22.68 -0.69 -11.66
CA ASN A 184 -23.62 0.10 -10.86
C ASN A 184 -23.00 1.39 -10.30
N GLY A 185 -21.66 1.49 -10.21
CA GLY A 185 -20.94 2.66 -9.73
C GLY A 185 -20.44 3.51 -10.90
N ASN A 186 -20.55 4.82 -10.77
CA ASN A 186 -20.03 5.77 -11.79
C ASN A 186 -18.57 6.10 -11.50
N TYR A 187 -17.70 5.09 -11.36
CA TYR A 187 -16.30 5.30 -11.02
C TYR A 187 -15.53 5.94 -12.18
N ASP A 188 -14.75 6.96 -11.87
CA ASP A 188 -13.88 7.67 -12.81
C ASP A 188 -12.41 7.25 -12.68
N CYS A 189 -12.02 6.68 -11.54
CA CYS A 189 -10.68 6.12 -11.32
C CYS A 189 -10.73 4.92 -10.35
N VAL A 190 -10.00 3.86 -10.68
CA VAL A 190 -9.81 2.69 -9.81
C VAL A 190 -8.34 2.60 -9.39
N TYR A 191 -8.13 2.46 -8.08
CA TYR A 191 -6.81 2.35 -7.46
C TYR A 191 -6.60 0.93 -6.95
N VAL A 192 -5.54 0.27 -7.37
CA VAL A 192 -5.37 -1.16 -7.12
C VAL A 192 -4.03 -1.42 -6.45
N CYS A 193 -4.04 -2.19 -5.37
CA CYS A 193 -2.83 -2.65 -4.72
C CYS A 193 -3.03 -4.04 -4.08
N GLY A 194 -2.08 -4.96 -4.33
CA GLY A 194 -2.14 -6.32 -3.78
C GLY A 194 -1.42 -7.34 -4.65
N PRO A 195 -1.83 -8.63 -4.61
CA PRO A 195 -1.21 -9.67 -5.39
C PRO A 195 -1.20 -9.38 -6.90
N ALA A 196 -0.08 -9.65 -7.56
CA ALA A 196 0.14 -9.33 -8.98
C ALA A 196 -0.98 -9.84 -9.90
N LEU A 197 -1.43 -11.08 -9.72
CA LEU A 197 -2.53 -11.65 -10.51
C LEU A 197 -3.86 -10.92 -10.28
N MET A 198 -4.13 -10.48 -9.04
CA MET A 198 -5.31 -9.69 -8.72
C MET A 198 -5.24 -8.33 -9.43
N MET A 199 -4.13 -7.61 -9.29
CA MET A 199 -3.93 -6.32 -9.94
C MET A 199 -4.08 -6.41 -11.45
N LYS A 200 -3.50 -7.45 -12.07
CA LYS A 200 -3.63 -7.68 -13.51
C LYS A 200 -5.08 -7.90 -13.95
N ALA A 201 -5.82 -8.76 -13.24
CA ALA A 201 -7.22 -9.07 -13.57
C ALA A 201 -8.14 -7.85 -13.39
N VAL A 202 -7.98 -7.13 -12.26
CA VAL A 202 -8.72 -5.89 -11.99
C VAL A 202 -8.43 -4.83 -13.04
N SER A 203 -7.16 -4.60 -13.34
CA SER A 203 -6.74 -3.61 -14.35
C SER A 203 -7.33 -3.90 -15.73
N ALA A 204 -7.32 -5.16 -16.17
CA ALA A 204 -7.91 -5.54 -17.45
C ALA A 204 -9.41 -5.20 -17.48
N ALA A 205 -10.18 -5.60 -16.46
CA ALA A 205 -11.61 -5.36 -16.39
C ALA A 205 -11.98 -3.86 -16.31
N VAL A 206 -11.14 -3.06 -15.66
CA VAL A 206 -11.32 -1.61 -15.52
C VAL A 206 -11.02 -0.89 -16.84
N LEU A 207 -9.88 -1.23 -17.48
CA LEU A 207 -9.46 -0.62 -18.74
C LEU A 207 -10.40 -0.96 -19.91
N GLU A 208 -10.99 -2.18 -19.95
CA GLU A 208 -12.00 -2.55 -20.93
C GLU A 208 -13.25 -1.63 -20.90
N ARG A 209 -13.53 -1.00 -19.76
CA ARG A 209 -14.61 -0.04 -19.57
C ARG A 209 -14.21 1.41 -19.80
N GLY A 210 -12.95 1.66 -20.17
CA GLY A 210 -12.42 3.00 -20.38
C GLY A 210 -12.22 3.82 -19.10
N ILE A 211 -12.25 3.16 -17.93
CA ILE A 211 -12.05 3.79 -16.62
C ILE A 211 -10.55 3.90 -16.35
N LYS A 212 -10.10 5.03 -15.76
CA LYS A 212 -8.70 5.21 -15.35
C LYS A 212 -8.34 4.18 -14.29
N CYS A 213 -7.14 3.62 -14.37
CA CYS A 213 -6.65 2.64 -13.41
C CYS A 213 -5.22 2.96 -12.99
N GLN A 214 -4.99 3.07 -11.68
CA GLN A 214 -3.66 3.20 -11.09
C GLN A 214 -3.34 1.98 -10.25
N VAL A 215 -2.12 1.47 -10.38
CA VAL A 215 -1.65 0.27 -9.66
C VAL A 215 -0.40 0.58 -8.86
N SER A 216 -0.29 0.03 -7.65
CA SER A 216 0.92 0.14 -6.85
C SER A 216 1.67 -1.19 -6.88
N LEU A 217 2.82 -1.22 -7.57
CA LEU A 217 3.62 -2.42 -7.76
C LEU A 217 4.55 -2.71 -6.58
N GLU A 218 4.70 -3.98 -6.26
CA GLU A 218 5.71 -4.49 -5.32
C GLU A 218 6.80 -5.25 -6.08
N LYS A 219 8.07 -4.91 -5.81
CA LYS A 219 9.24 -5.64 -6.34
C LYS A 219 10.31 -5.71 -5.24
N TYR A 220 11.17 -6.71 -5.31
CA TYR A 220 12.34 -6.78 -4.44
C TYR A 220 13.22 -5.54 -4.63
N MET A 221 13.61 -4.92 -3.52
CA MET A 221 14.41 -3.70 -3.53
C MET A 221 15.66 -3.87 -2.66
N ALA A 222 16.78 -3.37 -3.17
CA ALA A 222 17.98 -3.19 -2.36
C ALA A 222 18.12 -1.73 -1.91
N CYS A 223 18.43 -0.79 -2.83
CA CYS A 223 18.70 0.60 -2.45
C CYS A 223 17.44 1.46 -2.22
N GLY A 224 16.35 1.22 -2.94
CA GLY A 224 15.16 2.07 -2.94
C GLY A 224 15.32 3.45 -3.58
N LEU A 225 16.50 3.73 -4.18
CA LEU A 225 16.92 5.06 -4.66
C LEU A 225 17.16 5.13 -6.18
N GLY A 226 16.91 4.02 -6.90
CA GLY A 226 17.09 3.94 -8.34
C GLY A 226 18.50 3.61 -8.82
N ALA A 227 19.48 3.38 -7.92
CA ALA A 227 20.87 3.17 -8.27
C ALA A 227 21.22 1.70 -8.60
N CYS A 228 20.67 0.72 -7.87
CA CYS A 228 21.08 -0.69 -7.94
C CYS A 228 20.33 -1.52 -9.01
N LEU A 229 19.26 -0.99 -9.59
CA LEU A 229 18.42 -1.62 -10.62
C LEU A 229 17.68 -2.91 -10.21
N SER A 230 17.74 -3.33 -8.93
CA SER A 230 17.14 -4.59 -8.49
C SER A 230 15.60 -4.61 -8.61
N CYS A 231 14.95 -3.44 -8.56
CA CYS A 231 13.50 -3.30 -8.70
C CYS A 231 13.06 -2.98 -10.14
N SER A 232 13.93 -3.20 -11.14
CA SER A 232 13.58 -2.93 -12.54
C SER A 232 12.58 -3.95 -13.05
N CYS A 233 11.55 -3.49 -13.73
CA CYS A 233 10.57 -4.31 -14.45
C CYS A 233 10.29 -3.73 -15.84
N GLN A 234 9.59 -4.50 -16.67
CA GLN A 234 9.23 -4.07 -18.02
C GLN A 234 7.95 -3.22 -17.96
N GLY A 235 8.03 -1.99 -18.41
CA GLY A 235 6.89 -1.14 -18.70
C GLY A 235 6.68 -1.02 -20.22
N THR A 236 5.67 -0.27 -20.62
CA THR A 236 5.35 -0.03 -22.03
C THR A 236 6.48 0.76 -22.69
N GLY A 237 7.16 0.11 -23.63
CA GLY A 237 8.23 0.71 -24.45
C GLY A 237 9.58 0.92 -23.74
N LYS A 238 9.68 0.74 -22.41
CA LYS A 238 10.93 0.93 -21.65
C LYS A 238 10.96 0.11 -20.35
N ARG A 239 12.15 -0.11 -19.81
CA ARG A 239 12.31 -0.60 -18.43
C ARG A 239 12.11 0.56 -17.45
N VAL A 240 11.41 0.27 -16.36
CA VAL A 240 11.15 1.20 -15.26
C VAL A 240 11.68 0.65 -13.95
N LYS A 241 12.01 1.53 -13.02
CA LYS A 241 12.46 1.19 -11.67
C LYS A 241 11.33 1.50 -10.69
N VAL A 242 10.75 0.47 -10.07
CA VAL A 242 9.61 0.63 -9.17
C VAL A 242 9.90 1.62 -8.03
N CYS A 243 11.13 1.65 -7.51
CA CYS A 243 11.49 2.57 -6.42
C CYS A 243 11.65 4.04 -6.83
N GLN A 244 11.78 4.33 -8.13
CA GLN A 244 12.02 5.68 -8.63
C GLN A 244 10.93 6.17 -9.56
N ASP A 245 10.49 5.34 -10.52
CA ASP A 245 9.49 5.68 -11.52
C ASP A 245 8.07 5.35 -11.02
N GLY A 246 7.94 4.45 -10.01
CA GLY A 246 6.74 4.05 -9.28
C GLY A 246 6.86 4.38 -7.79
N PRO A 247 6.26 3.59 -6.87
CA PRO A 247 5.59 2.30 -7.10
C PRO A 247 4.25 2.40 -7.81
N VAL A 248 3.65 3.59 -7.85
CA VAL A 248 2.38 3.83 -8.51
C VAL A 248 2.59 4.10 -10.00
N PHE A 249 1.86 3.37 -10.83
CA PHE A 249 1.84 3.49 -12.28
C PHE A 249 0.40 3.55 -12.80
N ARG A 250 0.19 4.06 -13.99
CA ARG A 250 -1.03 3.79 -14.72
C ARG A 250 -1.02 2.33 -15.18
N ALA A 251 -2.16 1.67 -15.10
CA ALA A 251 -2.22 0.23 -15.39
C ALA A 251 -1.78 -0.11 -16.83
N GLU A 252 -2.05 0.79 -17.80
CA GLU A 252 -1.63 0.66 -19.20
C GLU A 252 -0.12 0.76 -19.41
N GLU A 253 0.61 1.28 -18.43
CA GLU A 253 2.08 1.38 -18.48
C GLU A 253 2.78 0.10 -17.99
N VAL A 254 2.03 -0.83 -17.36
CA VAL A 254 2.57 -2.04 -16.75
C VAL A 254 2.42 -3.23 -17.69
N THR A 255 3.54 -3.85 -18.04
CA THR A 255 3.56 -5.07 -18.87
C THR A 255 4.11 -6.29 -18.13
N GLU A 256 4.83 -6.07 -17.03
CA GLU A 256 5.35 -7.11 -16.13
C GLU A 256 4.77 -6.94 -14.72
N TRP A 257 3.86 -7.83 -14.38
CA TRP A 257 3.12 -7.85 -13.11
C TRP A 257 3.84 -8.63 -12.00
#